data_b330037bc8f0a70574b273c6ab971113
#
_entry.id   b330037bc8f0a70574b273c6ab971113
#
_cell.length_a   1.000
_cell.length_b   1.000
_cell.length_c   1.000
_cell.angle_alpha   90.00
_cell.angle_beta   90.00
_cell.angle_gamma   90.00
#
_symmetry.space_group_name_H-M   'P 1'
#
loop_
_entity.id
_entity.type
_entity.pdbx_description
1 polymer ?
#
loop_
_entity_poly.entity_id
_entity_poly.type
_entity_poly.pdbx_seq_one_letter_code
_entity_poly.pdbx_strand_id
1 'polypeptide(L)'
;MLKNNQISNAQSNQKPSLLTIGLNFYVSLSLLLATSPALANEPSIIADPGASNRPDILKAPNETLIINITNPDSKGVSINEYSRFNTPTTGTILNNSNKNIDTKIAGQIDANYRLNKEASLIINKVNSAEKSSLKGNLEVAGSRADVVIANPNGISVDGLNMINSR
;
A
#
# COMPACT_ATOMS: atom_id res chain seq x y z
N MET A 1 -91.08 -19.34 51.93
CA MET A 1 -90.44 -19.75 53.19
C MET A 1 -88.96 -19.40 53.09
N LEU A 2 -88.61 -18.24 53.56
CA LEU A 2 -87.78 -17.98 54.71
C LEU A 2 -86.54 -18.87 54.75
N LYS A 3 -85.32 -18.32 54.72
CA LYS A 3 -84.63 -17.56 55.71
C LYS A 3 -83.35 -16.94 55.25
N ASN A 4 -83.16 -15.71 55.62
CA ASN A 4 -81.92 -14.97 55.80
C ASN A 4 -80.79 -15.80 56.46
N ASN A 5 -79.59 -15.48 56.08
CA ASN A 5 -78.69 -15.02 57.13
C ASN A 5 -77.49 -14.22 56.59
N GLN A 6 -77.35 -13.15 57.20
CA GLN A 6 -76.33 -12.13 57.26
C GLN A 6 -74.97 -12.63 57.74
N ILE A 7 -74.01 -11.74 57.52
CA ILE A 7 -72.84 -11.46 58.37
C ILE A 7 -71.55 -12.12 57.85
N SER A 8 -70.48 -11.46 57.78
CA SER A 8 -69.93 -10.27 58.38
C SER A 8 -68.64 -9.83 57.65
N ASN A 9 -68.49 -8.55 57.69
CA ASN A 9 -67.21 -7.88 57.35
C ASN A 9 -66.03 -8.43 58.17
N ALA A 10 -64.96 -8.78 57.53
CA ALA A 10 -63.63 -8.74 58.09
C ALA A 10 -62.69 -8.06 57.08
N GLN A 11 -62.51 -6.76 57.33
CA GLN A 11 -61.37 -6.06 56.76
C GLN A 11 -60.10 -6.62 57.34
N SER A 12 -59.34 -7.30 56.54
CA SER A 12 -57.94 -7.56 56.85
C SER A 12 -57.09 -6.56 56.09
N ASN A 13 -56.55 -5.65 56.80
CA ASN A 13 -55.55 -4.67 56.40
C ASN A 13 -54.30 -5.42 56.00
N GLN A 14 -54.15 -5.77 54.72
CA GLN A 14 -52.88 -6.21 54.20
C GLN A 14 -52.21 -5.03 53.48
N LYS A 15 -51.12 -4.59 54.12
CA LYS A 15 -50.14 -3.68 53.51
C LYS A 15 -49.66 -4.26 52.19
N PRO A 16 -49.57 -3.46 51.08
CA PRO A 16 -48.93 -3.95 49.87
C PRO A 16 -47.46 -4.20 50.17
N SER A 17 -47.01 -5.43 50.01
CA SER A 17 -45.60 -5.76 49.95
C SER A 17 -44.98 -5.09 48.73
N LEU A 18 -44.00 -4.27 48.97
CA LEU A 18 -43.16 -3.74 47.89
C LEU A 18 -42.54 -4.94 47.16
N LEU A 19 -43.09 -5.20 45.97
CA LEU A 19 -42.44 -6.07 45.01
C LEU A 19 -41.16 -5.37 44.54
N THR A 20 -40.03 -5.76 45.09
CA THR A 20 -38.72 -5.32 44.62
C THR A 20 -38.53 -5.88 43.23
N ILE A 21 -38.82 -5.07 42.21
CA ILE A 21 -38.41 -5.38 40.84
C ILE A 21 -36.91 -5.23 40.82
N GLY A 22 -36.23 -6.36 40.91
CA GLY A 22 -34.78 -6.45 40.66
C GLY A 22 -34.54 -6.13 39.18
N LEU A 23 -34.19 -4.89 38.91
CA LEU A 23 -33.72 -4.45 37.60
C LEU A 23 -32.33 -5.03 37.41
N ASN A 24 -32.28 -6.23 36.81
CA ASN A 24 -31.02 -6.81 36.35
C ASN A 24 -30.52 -6.00 35.16
N PHE A 25 -29.66 -5.03 35.44
CA PHE A 25 -28.84 -4.41 34.39
C PHE A 25 -27.83 -5.45 33.90
N TYR A 26 -28.19 -6.16 32.84
CA TYR A 26 -27.20 -6.82 32.01
C TYR A 26 -26.42 -5.74 31.30
N VAL A 27 -25.30 -5.32 31.88
CA VAL A 27 -24.27 -4.57 31.16
C VAL A 27 -23.67 -5.57 30.15
N SER A 28 -24.25 -5.60 28.95
CA SER A 28 -23.60 -6.24 27.83
C SER A 28 -22.37 -5.43 27.49
N LEU A 29 -21.21 -5.86 28.02
CA LEU A 29 -19.91 -5.38 27.62
C LEU A 29 -19.70 -5.87 26.16
N SER A 30 -20.26 -5.12 25.20
CA SER A 30 -19.92 -5.29 23.81
C SER A 30 -18.44 -4.91 23.66
N LEU A 31 -17.59 -5.94 23.67
CA LEU A 31 -16.19 -5.82 23.29
C LEU A 31 -16.16 -5.37 21.83
N LEU A 32 -16.09 -4.05 21.61
CA LEU A 32 -15.84 -3.47 20.34
C LEU A 32 -14.40 -3.89 19.96
N LEU A 33 -14.27 -5.03 19.25
CA LEU A 33 -13.03 -5.32 18.55
C LEU A 33 -12.86 -4.20 17.53
N ALA A 34 -12.12 -3.16 17.91
CA ALA A 34 -11.58 -2.22 16.95
C ALA A 34 -10.66 -3.04 16.03
N THR A 35 -11.20 -3.51 14.90
CA THR A 35 -10.38 -3.95 13.79
C THR A 35 -9.63 -2.70 13.36
N SER A 36 -8.39 -2.56 13.83
CA SER A 36 -7.47 -1.59 13.26
C SER A 36 -7.51 -1.82 11.76
N PRO A 37 -7.82 -0.80 10.93
CA PRO A 37 -7.66 -0.97 9.50
C PRO A 37 -6.23 -1.43 9.31
N ALA A 38 -6.04 -2.61 8.69
CA ALA A 38 -4.72 -3.01 8.25
C ALA A 38 -4.20 -1.82 7.46
N LEU A 39 -3.09 -1.23 7.90
CA LEU A 39 -2.43 -0.16 7.15
C LEU A 39 -2.20 -0.76 5.78
N ALA A 40 -3.02 -0.34 4.81
CA ALA A 40 -2.82 -0.71 3.42
C ALA A 40 -1.38 -0.31 3.13
N ASN A 41 -0.55 -1.29 2.75
CA ASN A 41 0.85 -1.03 2.45
C ASN A 41 0.86 -0.14 1.20
N GLU A 42 0.99 1.17 1.42
CA GLU A 42 0.98 2.17 0.36
C GLU A 42 2.04 1.79 -0.70
N PRO A 43 1.70 1.83 -1.99
CA PRO A 43 2.64 1.48 -3.04
C PRO A 43 3.94 2.26 -2.89
N SER A 44 5.07 1.54 -2.88
CA SER A 44 6.41 2.15 -2.72
C SER A 44 6.78 3.04 -3.89
N ILE A 45 6.33 2.68 -5.12
CA ILE A 45 6.57 3.43 -6.35
C ILE A 45 5.23 3.69 -7.03
N ILE A 46 4.98 4.94 -7.39
CA ILE A 46 3.76 5.37 -8.08
C ILE A 46 4.18 6.27 -9.25
N ALA A 47 3.87 5.85 -10.46
CA ALA A 47 4.05 6.69 -11.64
C ALA A 47 3.12 7.90 -11.55
N ASP A 48 3.59 9.07 -11.98
CA ASP A 48 2.79 10.29 -11.96
C ASP A 48 1.65 10.20 -13.00
N PRO A 49 0.38 10.19 -12.58
CA PRO A 49 -0.73 10.04 -13.50
C PRO A 49 -0.91 11.22 -14.45
N GLY A 50 -0.40 12.40 -14.08
CA GLY A 50 -0.46 13.62 -14.89
C GLY A 50 0.73 13.82 -15.83
N ALA A 51 1.77 12.99 -15.73
CA ALA A 51 2.99 13.17 -16.50
C ALA A 51 2.94 12.51 -17.88
N SER A 52 3.62 13.12 -18.84
CA SER A 52 3.78 12.55 -20.18
C SER A 52 4.77 11.40 -20.22
N ASN A 53 5.80 11.44 -19.33
CA ASN A 53 6.84 10.40 -19.26
C ASN A 53 6.52 9.38 -18.16
N ARG A 54 5.33 8.85 -18.19
CA ARG A 54 4.84 7.90 -17.19
C ARG A 54 5.33 6.50 -17.49
N PRO A 55 6.16 5.86 -16.63
CA PRO A 55 6.55 4.46 -16.79
C PRO A 55 5.41 3.52 -16.37
N ASP A 56 5.51 2.23 -16.75
CA ASP A 56 4.63 1.21 -16.22
C ASP A 56 5.29 0.51 -15.03
N ILE A 57 4.50 0.24 -13.99
CA ILE A 57 4.97 -0.42 -12.78
C ILE A 57 4.30 -1.77 -12.68
N LEU A 58 5.09 -2.81 -12.68
CA LEU A 58 4.70 -4.21 -12.58
C LEU A 58 5.30 -4.81 -11.31
N LYS A 59 4.86 -6.01 -10.96
CA LYS A 59 5.37 -6.75 -9.82
C LYS A 59 5.73 -8.17 -10.25
N ALA A 60 6.93 -8.60 -9.91
CA ALA A 60 7.37 -9.97 -10.10
C ALA A 60 6.72 -10.91 -9.06
N PRO A 61 6.74 -12.25 -9.26
CA PRO A 61 6.18 -13.21 -8.29
C PRO A 61 6.83 -13.14 -6.90
N ASN A 62 8.08 -12.68 -6.80
CA ASN A 62 8.80 -12.49 -5.54
C ASN A 62 8.65 -11.09 -4.95
N GLU A 63 7.61 -10.35 -5.36
CA GLU A 63 7.27 -8.99 -4.90
C GLU A 63 8.24 -7.88 -5.35
N THR A 64 9.33 -8.20 -6.07
CA THR A 64 10.22 -7.19 -6.68
C THR A 64 9.43 -6.30 -7.65
N LEU A 65 9.59 -4.99 -7.55
CA LEU A 65 8.98 -4.06 -8.48
C LEU A 65 9.75 -4.00 -9.79
N ILE A 66 9.04 -4.07 -10.91
CA ILE A 66 9.59 -3.94 -12.25
C ILE A 66 9.04 -2.66 -12.86
N ILE A 67 9.92 -1.77 -13.27
CA ILE A 67 9.58 -0.51 -13.92
C ILE A 67 9.94 -0.63 -15.40
N ASN A 68 8.94 -0.75 -16.26
CA ASN A 68 9.14 -0.58 -17.67
C ASN A 68 9.37 0.90 -17.97
N ILE A 69 10.63 1.28 -18.10
CA ILE A 69 11.02 2.66 -18.36
C ILE A 69 10.47 3.17 -19.68
N THR A 70 10.31 4.47 -19.81
CA THR A 70 9.85 5.10 -21.06
C THR A 70 10.90 4.96 -22.15
N ASN A 71 10.44 4.96 -23.40
CA ASN A 71 11.35 4.91 -24.55
C ASN A 71 12.34 6.10 -24.50
N PRO A 72 13.65 5.85 -24.62
CA PRO A 72 14.63 6.93 -24.62
C PRO A 72 14.53 7.81 -25.87
N ASP A 73 14.92 9.04 -25.72
CA ASP A 73 15.06 10.00 -26.83
C ASP A 73 16.20 9.62 -27.79
N SER A 74 16.46 10.49 -28.80
CA SER A 74 17.53 10.26 -29.78
C SER A 74 18.92 10.21 -29.13
N LYS A 75 19.12 10.87 -27.99
CA LYS A 75 20.38 10.90 -27.22
C LYS A 75 20.53 9.72 -26.25
N GLY A 76 19.52 8.84 -26.16
CA GLY A 76 19.53 7.69 -25.26
C GLY A 76 19.08 8.01 -23.84
N VAL A 77 18.35 9.10 -23.62
CA VAL A 77 17.85 9.50 -22.30
C VAL A 77 16.39 9.05 -22.14
N SER A 78 16.15 8.19 -21.15
CA SER A 78 14.80 7.84 -20.69
C SER A 78 14.44 8.68 -19.46
N ILE A 79 13.36 9.46 -19.55
CA ILE A 79 12.83 10.25 -18.44
C ILE A 79 11.59 9.55 -17.92
N ASN A 80 11.56 9.27 -16.61
CA ASN A 80 10.48 8.57 -15.94
C ASN A 80 9.98 9.44 -14.80
N GLU A 81 8.68 9.75 -14.76
CA GLU A 81 8.09 10.67 -13.82
C GLU A 81 7.16 9.96 -12.84
N TYR A 82 7.31 10.30 -11.57
CA TYR A 82 6.64 9.64 -10.47
C TYR A 82 6.00 10.66 -9.52
N SER A 83 4.89 10.27 -8.90
CA SER A 83 4.40 10.92 -7.68
C SER A 83 5.06 10.34 -6.43
N ARG A 84 5.59 9.11 -6.46
CA ARG A 84 6.36 8.50 -5.37
C ARG A 84 7.43 7.57 -5.94
N PHE A 85 8.65 7.67 -5.42
CA PHE A 85 9.74 6.77 -5.79
C PHE A 85 10.51 6.33 -4.54
N ASN A 86 10.10 5.19 -3.99
CA ASN A 86 10.74 4.54 -2.85
C ASN A 86 11.16 3.14 -3.24
N THR A 87 12.45 2.81 -3.20
CA THR A 87 12.88 1.44 -3.44
C THR A 87 12.67 0.61 -2.19
N PRO A 88 11.85 -0.46 -2.22
CA PRO A 88 11.63 -1.33 -1.06
C PRO A 88 12.83 -2.26 -0.84
N THR A 89 12.88 -2.91 0.32
CA THR A 89 13.91 -3.92 0.63
C THR A 89 13.85 -5.14 -0.28
N THR A 90 12.70 -5.45 -0.87
CA THR A 90 12.53 -6.50 -1.88
C THR A 90 13.22 -6.16 -3.21
N GLY A 91 13.60 -4.90 -3.40
CA GLY A 91 14.29 -4.42 -4.58
C GLY A 91 13.36 -3.87 -5.67
N THR A 92 14.01 -3.23 -6.64
CA THR A 92 13.35 -2.60 -7.79
C THR A 92 14.21 -2.82 -9.04
N ILE A 93 13.58 -3.10 -10.16
CA ILE A 93 14.21 -3.27 -11.47
C ILE A 93 13.79 -2.12 -12.38
N LEU A 94 14.76 -1.43 -12.98
CA LEU A 94 14.56 -0.55 -14.11
C LEU A 94 14.74 -1.39 -15.39
N ASN A 95 13.63 -1.77 -16.03
CA ASN A 95 13.66 -2.64 -17.19
C ASN A 95 14.11 -1.87 -18.43
N ASN A 96 15.42 -1.94 -18.69
CA ASN A 96 16.10 -1.36 -19.84
C ASN A 96 16.45 -2.43 -20.88
N SER A 97 15.55 -3.37 -21.12
CA SER A 97 15.74 -4.44 -22.11
C SER A 97 14.54 -4.51 -23.07
N ASN A 98 14.81 -4.52 -24.36
CA ASN A 98 13.81 -4.80 -25.39
C ASN A 98 13.68 -6.30 -25.72
N LYS A 99 14.25 -7.16 -24.87
CA LYS A 99 14.19 -8.63 -24.95
C LYS A 99 13.90 -9.19 -23.56
N ASN A 100 13.35 -10.41 -23.52
CA ASN A 100 13.29 -11.15 -22.27
C ASN A 100 14.71 -11.36 -21.73
N ILE A 101 14.89 -11.14 -20.42
CA ILE A 101 16.23 -11.16 -19.82
C ILE A 101 16.19 -11.70 -18.39
N ASP A 102 17.28 -12.36 -18.00
CA ASP A 102 17.48 -12.79 -16.61
C ASP A 102 18.03 -11.62 -15.80
N THR A 103 17.39 -11.39 -14.64
CA THR A 103 17.79 -10.39 -13.67
C THR A 103 18.38 -11.03 -12.43
N LYS A 104 19.12 -10.25 -11.64
CA LYS A 104 19.75 -10.75 -10.41
C LYS A 104 18.75 -10.90 -9.26
N ILE A 105 17.69 -10.08 -9.24
CA ILE A 105 16.81 -10.01 -8.10
C ILE A 105 15.38 -10.53 -8.35
N ALA A 106 14.99 -10.81 -9.61
CA ALA A 106 13.64 -11.32 -9.91
C ALA A 106 13.62 -12.51 -10.90
N GLY A 107 14.79 -13.06 -11.27
CA GLY A 107 14.88 -14.08 -12.33
C GLY A 107 14.54 -13.50 -13.70
N GLN A 108 13.96 -14.32 -14.58
CA GLN A 108 13.60 -13.89 -15.93
C GLN A 108 12.42 -12.93 -15.91
N ILE A 109 12.55 -11.82 -16.64
CA ILE A 109 11.48 -10.85 -16.88
C ILE A 109 11.24 -10.66 -18.37
N ASP A 110 10.04 -10.21 -18.72
CA ASP A 110 9.66 -9.92 -20.09
C ASP A 110 10.34 -8.65 -20.61
N ALA A 111 10.46 -8.60 -21.94
CA ALA A 111 10.90 -7.41 -22.66
C ALA A 111 10.04 -6.19 -22.27
N ASN A 112 10.69 -5.05 -22.11
CA ASN A 112 9.98 -3.79 -22.02
C ASN A 112 9.46 -3.40 -23.41
N TYR A 113 8.18 -3.63 -23.65
CA TYR A 113 7.53 -3.41 -24.93
C TYR A 113 7.52 -1.94 -25.38
N ARG A 114 7.84 -1.01 -24.48
CA ARG A 114 7.91 0.42 -24.77
C ARG A 114 9.21 0.82 -25.45
N LEU A 115 10.25 -0.02 -25.38
CA LEU A 115 11.57 0.33 -25.87
C LEU A 115 11.75 -0.02 -27.36
N ASN A 116 12.06 0.98 -28.15
CA ASN A 116 12.63 0.79 -29.48
C ASN A 116 14.16 0.56 -29.42
N LYS A 117 14.80 1.11 -28.38
CA LYS A 117 16.23 0.90 -28.06
C LYS A 117 16.43 1.05 -26.55
N GLU A 118 17.53 0.52 -26.05
CA GLU A 118 17.91 0.66 -24.64
C GLU A 118 18.42 2.08 -24.35
N ALA A 119 18.17 2.54 -23.12
CA ALA A 119 18.67 3.83 -22.64
C ALA A 119 20.13 3.75 -22.22
N SER A 120 20.89 4.83 -22.42
CA SER A 120 22.21 5.04 -21.82
C SER A 120 22.15 5.83 -20.51
N LEU A 121 21.07 6.61 -20.31
CA LEU A 121 20.79 7.37 -19.11
C LEU A 121 19.30 7.21 -18.74
N ILE A 122 19.03 6.85 -17.50
CA ILE A 122 17.68 6.70 -16.94
C ILE A 122 17.49 7.75 -15.85
N ILE A 123 16.60 8.69 -16.07
CA ILE A 123 16.26 9.74 -15.11
C ILE A 123 14.91 9.39 -14.46
N ASN A 124 14.93 9.20 -13.14
CA ASN A 124 13.74 8.98 -12.34
C ASN A 124 13.43 10.27 -11.56
N LYS A 125 12.40 11.00 -11.98
CA LYS A 125 12.04 12.31 -11.46
C LYS A 125 10.78 12.22 -10.62
N VAL A 126 10.81 12.74 -9.40
CA VAL A 126 9.64 12.84 -8.51
C VAL A 126 9.06 14.23 -8.59
N ASN A 127 7.76 14.32 -8.91
CA ASN A 127 7.04 15.58 -9.10
C ASN A 127 6.20 16.00 -7.88
N SER A 128 5.98 15.08 -6.92
CA SER A 128 5.21 15.37 -5.69
C SER A 128 6.06 16.06 -4.62
N ALA A 129 5.43 16.41 -3.49
CA ALA A 129 6.10 16.94 -2.31
C ALA A 129 6.70 15.86 -1.38
N GLU A 130 6.57 14.58 -1.72
CA GLU A 130 7.07 13.48 -0.89
C GLU A 130 8.57 13.26 -1.06
N LYS A 131 9.25 12.97 0.06
CA LYS A 131 10.66 12.53 0.03
C LYS A 131 10.77 11.10 -0.52
N SER A 132 11.92 10.78 -1.12
CA SER A 132 12.25 9.42 -1.53
C SER A 132 13.02 8.69 -0.43
N SER A 133 12.68 7.40 -0.23
CA SER A 133 13.40 6.47 0.64
C SER A 133 13.95 5.33 -0.20
N LEU A 134 15.29 5.22 -0.27
CA LEU A 134 15.96 4.24 -1.12
C LEU A 134 16.55 3.14 -0.25
N LYS A 135 15.96 1.94 -0.36
CA LYS A 135 16.36 0.73 0.37
C LYS A 135 16.56 -0.42 -0.62
N GLY A 136 17.29 -1.45 -0.20
CA GLY A 136 17.46 -2.65 -1.02
C GLY A 136 18.15 -2.42 -2.36
N ASN A 137 17.96 -3.35 -3.30
CA ASN A 137 18.62 -3.33 -4.59
C ASN A 137 17.85 -2.51 -5.62
N LEU A 138 18.59 -1.75 -6.44
CA LEU A 138 18.08 -1.13 -7.66
C LEU A 138 18.88 -1.67 -8.85
N GLU A 139 18.26 -2.54 -9.64
CA GLU A 139 18.89 -3.20 -10.79
C GLU A 139 18.47 -2.54 -12.10
N VAL A 140 19.43 -2.31 -13.00
CA VAL A 140 19.15 -2.00 -14.39
C VAL A 140 19.15 -3.31 -15.15
N ALA A 141 18.00 -3.77 -15.62
CA ALA A 141 17.91 -4.97 -16.46
C ALA A 141 18.31 -4.63 -17.91
N GLY A 142 19.05 -5.52 -18.55
CA GLY A 142 19.52 -5.33 -19.93
C GLY A 142 20.79 -4.51 -20.03
N SER A 143 20.81 -3.57 -20.94
CA SER A 143 22.00 -2.72 -21.16
C SER A 143 22.27 -1.81 -19.98
N ARG A 144 23.53 -1.69 -19.59
CA ARG A 144 23.97 -0.79 -18.53
C ARG A 144 23.64 0.67 -18.86
N ALA A 145 23.17 1.38 -17.85
CA ALA A 145 22.84 2.79 -17.98
C ALA A 145 23.29 3.58 -16.73
N ASP A 146 23.53 4.87 -16.91
CA ASP A 146 23.61 5.80 -15.79
C ASP A 146 22.22 5.98 -15.20
N VAL A 147 22.12 6.06 -13.87
CA VAL A 147 20.84 6.23 -13.18
C VAL A 147 20.87 7.50 -12.36
N VAL A 148 19.90 8.37 -12.62
CA VAL A 148 19.67 9.59 -11.83
C VAL A 148 18.33 9.46 -11.11
N ILE A 149 18.31 9.77 -9.83
CA ILE A 149 17.11 9.94 -9.03
C ILE A 149 17.04 11.40 -8.62
N ALA A 150 16.03 12.10 -9.12
CA ALA A 150 15.85 13.54 -8.89
C ALA A 150 14.58 13.76 -8.06
N ASN A 151 14.76 14.16 -6.81
CA ASN A 151 13.65 14.54 -5.93
C ASN A 151 13.99 15.84 -5.20
N PRO A 152 13.33 16.97 -5.55
CA PRO A 152 13.59 18.27 -4.91
C PRO A 152 13.24 18.30 -3.43
N ASN A 153 12.44 17.36 -2.95
CA ASN A 153 12.01 17.29 -1.54
C ASN A 153 12.95 16.46 -0.66
N GLY A 154 13.99 15.89 -1.28
CA GLY A 154 15.04 15.15 -0.58
C GLY A 154 14.97 13.64 -0.81
N ILE A 155 16.13 13.01 -0.59
CA ILE A 155 16.35 11.58 -0.74
C ILE A 155 17.03 11.07 0.53
N SER A 156 16.48 10.03 1.12
CA SER A 156 17.10 9.26 2.19
C SER A 156 17.59 7.93 1.62
N VAL A 157 18.84 7.59 1.88
CA VAL A 157 19.45 6.34 1.43
C VAL A 157 19.75 5.47 2.65
N ASP A 158 19.18 4.28 2.66
CA ASP A 158 19.32 3.30 3.75
C ASP A 158 19.42 1.89 3.17
N GLY A 159 20.63 1.48 2.82
CA GLY A 159 20.89 0.15 2.26
C GLY A 159 20.67 0.03 0.75
N LEU A 160 20.65 1.13 0.00
CA LEU A 160 20.60 1.07 -1.46
C LEU A 160 21.86 0.40 -2.02
N ASN A 161 21.66 -0.60 -2.88
CA ASN A 161 22.73 -1.22 -3.66
C ASN A 161 22.37 -1.17 -5.15
N MET A 162 23.27 -0.65 -5.97
CA MET A 162 23.08 -0.52 -7.42
C MET A 162 23.63 -1.74 -8.14
N ILE A 163 22.81 -2.33 -9.03
CA ILE A 163 23.21 -3.50 -9.83
C ILE A 163 23.14 -3.11 -11.30
N ASN A 164 24.22 -3.41 -12.04
CA ASN A 164 24.34 -3.17 -13.49
C ASN A 164 24.13 -1.69 -13.91
N SER A 165 24.35 -0.74 -12.99
CA SER A 165 24.48 0.69 -13.34
C SER A 165 25.91 1.05 -13.73
N ARG A 166 26.08 2.18 -14.39
CA ARG A 166 27.40 2.79 -14.66
C ARG A 166 27.72 3.81 -13.60
#